data_6b83ed07c45296e72e6d892836c084b2
#
_entry.id   6b83ed07c45296e72e6d892836c084b2
#
_cell.length_a   1.000
_cell.length_b   1.000
_cell.length_c   1.000
_cell.angle_alpha   90.00
_cell.angle_beta   90.00
_cell.angle_gamma   90.00
#
_symmetry.space_group_name_H-M   'P 1'
#
loop_
_entity.id
_entity.type
_entity.pdbx_description
1 polymer ?
#
loop_
_entity_poly.entity_id
_entity_poly.type
_entity_poly.pdbx_seq_one_letter_code
_entity_poly.pdbx_strand_id
1 'polypeptide(L)'
;METIVNKEYQKLIDIIKSVRDMASLSSEMSTRLKTVEQGLINLGSRPMLSDNVQSFMDITTDMAKTYAAKNHDYGNSFEQSCNKFGIIAAVVRLGDKMNRIESLVTKKAEVKEESIKDTLLDLANYAIMTVMWLNQQPKEE
;
A
#
# COMPACT_ATOMS: atom_id res chain seq x y z
N MET A 1 -30.22 -7.61 -0.34
CA MET A 1 -28.77 -7.97 -0.27
C MET A 1 -28.39 -7.93 1.19
N GLU A 2 -28.25 -9.07 1.86
CA GLU A 2 -27.76 -9.13 3.23
C GLU A 2 -26.27 -8.72 3.21
N THR A 3 -25.93 -7.67 3.94
CA THR A 3 -24.56 -7.21 4.09
C THR A 3 -23.84 -8.18 5.03
N ILE A 4 -22.99 -9.04 4.47
CA ILE A 4 -22.19 -9.98 5.28
C ILE A 4 -21.10 -9.14 5.96
N VAL A 5 -21.27 -8.91 7.27
CA VAL A 5 -20.23 -8.31 8.10
C VAL A 5 -19.09 -9.32 8.26
N ASN A 6 -17.85 -8.87 8.11
CA ASN A 6 -16.67 -9.72 8.32
C ASN A 6 -16.75 -10.39 9.70
N LYS A 7 -16.46 -11.69 9.78
CA LYS A 7 -16.60 -12.52 11.00
C LYS A 7 -15.84 -11.96 12.20
N GLU A 8 -14.72 -11.29 12.00
CA GLU A 8 -13.93 -10.68 13.09
C GLU A 8 -14.63 -9.44 13.65
N TYR A 9 -15.18 -8.58 12.80
CA TYR A 9 -15.97 -7.43 13.23
C TYR A 9 -17.26 -7.87 13.90
N GLN A 10 -17.89 -8.95 13.44
CA GLN A 10 -19.09 -9.51 14.09
C GLN A 10 -18.81 -9.96 15.53
N LYS A 11 -17.68 -10.64 15.76
CA LYS A 11 -17.27 -11.01 17.13
C LYS A 11 -17.08 -9.80 18.04
N LEU A 12 -16.46 -8.72 17.55
CA LEU A 12 -16.29 -7.49 18.32
C LEU A 12 -17.62 -6.81 18.63
N ILE A 13 -18.53 -6.79 17.66
CA ILE A 13 -19.90 -6.27 17.84
C ILE A 13 -20.62 -7.05 18.92
N ASP A 14 -20.53 -8.38 18.91
CA ASP A 14 -21.20 -9.25 19.90
C ASP A 14 -20.63 -9.05 21.30
N ILE A 15 -19.32 -8.84 21.44
CA ILE A 15 -18.66 -8.49 22.71
C ILE A 15 -19.19 -7.13 23.22
N ILE A 16 -19.24 -6.11 22.38
CA ILE A 16 -19.73 -4.77 22.75
C ILE A 16 -21.20 -4.83 23.21
N LYS A 17 -22.05 -5.59 22.51
CA LYS A 17 -23.44 -5.82 22.91
C LYS A 17 -23.53 -6.49 24.27
N SER A 18 -22.74 -7.55 24.48
CA SER A 18 -22.69 -8.26 25.76
C SER A 18 -22.28 -7.35 26.92
N VAL A 19 -21.24 -6.53 26.72
CA VAL A 19 -20.80 -5.55 27.75
C VAL A 19 -21.90 -4.52 28.03
N ARG A 20 -22.56 -4.01 26.99
CA ARG A 20 -23.66 -3.07 27.15
C ARG A 20 -24.86 -3.65 27.96
N ASP A 21 -25.19 -4.92 27.69
CA ASP A 21 -26.36 -5.58 28.30
C ASP A 21 -26.07 -6.03 29.73
N MET A 22 -24.80 -6.28 30.09
CA MET A 22 -24.39 -6.71 31.44
C MET A 22 -24.19 -5.56 32.43
N ALA A 23 -23.98 -4.35 31.97
CA ALA A 23 -23.57 -3.24 32.82
C ALA A 23 -24.71 -2.23 33.03
N SER A 24 -24.93 -1.78 34.29
CA SER A 24 -25.68 -0.57 34.58
C SER A 24 -24.89 0.66 34.16
N LEU A 25 -24.82 0.91 32.84
CA LEU A 25 -24.02 1.96 32.25
C LEU A 25 -24.69 3.32 32.35
N SER A 26 -23.91 4.37 32.58
CA SER A 26 -24.41 5.75 32.44
C SER A 26 -24.90 5.98 31.00
N SER A 27 -25.88 6.90 30.84
CA SER A 27 -26.42 7.26 29.52
C SER A 27 -25.32 7.63 28.50
N GLU A 28 -24.28 8.34 28.95
CA GLU A 28 -23.13 8.73 28.11
C GLU A 28 -22.34 7.52 27.64
N MET A 29 -22.05 6.57 28.52
CA MET A 29 -21.26 5.37 28.16
C MET A 29 -22.05 4.46 27.22
N SER A 30 -23.35 4.34 27.40
CA SER A 30 -24.24 3.61 26.49
C SER A 30 -24.26 4.24 25.08
N THR A 31 -24.24 5.57 24.98
CA THR A 31 -24.17 6.29 23.71
C THR A 31 -22.84 6.08 23.03
N ARG A 32 -21.73 6.14 23.76
CA ARG A 32 -20.38 5.88 23.21
C ARG A 32 -20.25 4.46 22.68
N LEU A 33 -20.77 3.45 23.39
CA LEU A 33 -20.75 2.06 22.91
C LEU A 33 -21.57 1.88 21.63
N LYS A 34 -22.74 2.51 21.51
CA LYS A 34 -23.53 2.48 20.27
C LYS A 34 -22.77 3.10 19.09
N THR A 35 -22.05 4.19 19.32
CA THR A 35 -21.23 4.84 18.28
C THR A 35 -20.10 3.93 17.80
N VAL A 36 -19.42 3.24 18.73
CA VAL A 36 -18.37 2.26 18.39
C VAL A 36 -18.95 1.06 17.65
N GLU A 37 -20.09 0.52 18.12
CA GLU A 37 -20.81 -0.57 17.46
C GLU A 37 -21.17 -0.20 16.01
N GLN A 38 -21.76 0.97 15.79
CA GLN A 38 -22.10 1.44 14.44
C GLN A 38 -20.86 1.64 13.57
N GLY A 39 -19.76 2.15 14.14
CA GLY A 39 -18.48 2.27 13.45
C GLY A 39 -17.94 0.91 12.99
N LEU A 40 -18.01 -0.12 13.82
CA LEU A 40 -17.59 -1.48 13.49
C LEU A 40 -18.47 -2.12 12.41
N ILE A 41 -19.81 -1.91 12.49
CA ILE A 41 -20.74 -2.36 11.45
C ILE A 41 -20.36 -1.72 10.11
N ASN A 42 -20.12 -0.42 10.06
CA ASN A 42 -19.76 0.30 8.86
C ASN A 42 -18.42 -0.18 8.28
N LEU A 43 -17.42 -0.48 9.12
CA LEU A 43 -16.14 -1.04 8.71
C LEU A 43 -16.27 -2.46 8.17
N GLY A 44 -17.04 -3.30 8.87
CA GLY A 44 -17.26 -4.69 8.48
C GLY A 44 -18.15 -4.86 7.24
N SER A 45 -18.95 -3.84 6.92
CA SER A 45 -19.85 -3.81 5.77
C SER A 45 -19.21 -3.26 4.50
N ARG A 46 -17.91 -2.89 4.53
CA ARG A 46 -17.21 -2.51 3.30
C ARG A 46 -17.19 -3.71 2.35
N PRO A 47 -17.49 -3.49 1.05
CA PRO A 47 -17.40 -4.58 0.09
C PRO A 47 -16.00 -5.20 0.19
N MET A 48 -15.94 -6.52 0.37
CA MET A 48 -14.65 -7.24 0.30
C MET A 48 -14.05 -6.95 -1.07
N LEU A 49 -12.81 -6.45 -1.05
CA LEU A 49 -12.04 -6.30 -2.27
C LEU A 49 -11.93 -7.69 -2.94
N SER A 50 -11.99 -7.73 -4.26
CA SER A 50 -11.70 -8.98 -4.95
C SER A 50 -10.29 -9.46 -4.57
N ASP A 51 -10.05 -10.77 -4.57
CA ASP A 51 -8.75 -11.36 -4.23
C ASP A 51 -7.60 -10.71 -5.02
N ASN A 52 -7.86 -10.34 -6.27
CA ASN A 52 -6.87 -9.64 -7.10
C ASN A 52 -6.56 -8.22 -6.59
N VAL A 53 -7.57 -7.47 -6.14
CA VAL A 53 -7.37 -6.12 -5.58
C VAL A 53 -6.65 -6.22 -4.24
N GLN A 54 -7.01 -7.19 -3.40
CA GLN A 54 -6.30 -7.42 -2.14
C GLN A 54 -4.84 -7.77 -2.38
N SER A 55 -4.56 -8.69 -3.30
CA SER A 55 -3.19 -9.07 -3.68
C SER A 55 -2.39 -7.87 -4.22
N PHE A 56 -3.02 -7.02 -5.03
CA PHE A 56 -2.38 -5.80 -5.51
C PHE A 56 -2.04 -4.83 -4.37
N MET A 57 -2.96 -4.65 -3.41
CA MET A 57 -2.74 -3.79 -2.24
C MET A 57 -1.64 -4.32 -1.33
N ASP A 58 -1.56 -5.63 -1.13
CA ASP A 58 -0.51 -6.26 -0.33
C ASP A 58 0.87 -6.02 -0.96
N ILE A 59 1.00 -6.23 -2.27
CA ILE A 59 2.24 -5.96 -3.01
C ILE A 59 2.63 -4.49 -2.91
N THR A 60 1.70 -3.57 -3.16
CA THR A 60 2.00 -2.11 -3.10
C THR A 60 2.32 -1.63 -1.69
N THR A 61 1.73 -2.25 -0.66
CA THR A 61 2.06 -1.98 0.74
C THR A 61 3.50 -2.39 1.06
N ASP A 62 3.93 -3.57 0.62
CA ASP A 62 5.31 -4.03 0.82
C ASP A 62 6.31 -3.23 -0.02
N MET A 63 5.92 -2.77 -1.21
CA MET A 63 6.71 -1.81 -1.99
C MET A 63 6.90 -0.49 -1.25
N ALA A 64 5.87 0.05 -0.60
CA ALA A 64 5.97 1.28 0.18
C ALA A 64 6.92 1.13 1.38
N LYS A 65 6.91 -0.02 2.08
CA LYS A 65 7.87 -0.32 3.16
C LYS A 65 9.31 -0.36 2.63
N THR A 66 9.52 -1.03 1.51
CA THR A 66 10.84 -1.12 0.85
C THR A 66 11.33 0.27 0.41
N TYR A 67 10.45 1.09 -0.16
CA TYR A 67 10.76 2.48 -0.51
C TYR A 67 11.19 3.28 0.72
N ALA A 68 10.42 3.21 1.82
CA ALA A 68 10.73 3.93 3.05
C ALA A 68 12.12 3.56 3.61
N ALA A 69 12.46 2.26 3.65
CA ALA A 69 13.75 1.77 4.12
C ALA A 69 14.90 2.25 3.20
N LYS A 70 14.77 2.05 1.88
CA LYS A 70 15.79 2.50 0.91
C LYS A 70 15.96 4.02 0.93
N ASN A 71 14.86 4.78 1.06
CA ASN A 71 14.93 6.24 1.11
C ASN A 71 15.62 6.75 2.37
N HIS A 72 15.41 6.08 3.50
CA HIS A 72 16.14 6.36 4.74
C HIS A 72 17.64 6.15 4.53
N ASP A 73 18.05 5.01 3.93
CA ASP A 73 19.46 4.63 3.79
C ASP A 73 20.20 5.46 2.74
N TYR A 74 19.53 5.80 1.64
CA TYR A 74 20.14 6.48 0.47
C TYR A 74 19.78 7.98 0.36
N GLY A 75 19.03 8.55 1.32
CA GLY A 75 18.81 9.99 1.45
C GLY A 75 18.12 10.64 0.24
N ASN A 76 17.04 10.04 -0.28
CA ASN A 76 16.24 10.58 -1.40
C ASN A 76 17.05 10.88 -2.68
N SER A 77 18.07 10.06 -2.95
CA SER A 77 19.03 10.27 -4.04
C SER A 77 18.38 10.28 -5.43
N PHE A 78 17.27 9.57 -5.62
CA PHE A 78 16.53 9.55 -6.88
C PHE A 78 15.91 10.92 -7.20
N GLU A 79 15.20 11.52 -6.24
CA GLU A 79 14.60 12.84 -6.39
C GLU A 79 15.68 13.92 -6.65
N GLN A 80 16.79 13.86 -5.91
CA GLN A 80 17.94 14.75 -6.13
C GLN A 80 18.49 14.63 -7.54
N SER A 81 18.57 13.40 -8.09
CA SER A 81 19.00 13.17 -9.48
C SER A 81 17.99 13.75 -10.47
N CYS A 82 16.70 13.58 -10.25
CA CYS A 82 15.65 14.16 -11.09
C CYS A 82 15.63 15.70 -11.02
N ASN A 83 15.86 16.28 -9.85
CA ASN A 83 15.97 17.73 -9.69
C ASN A 83 17.19 18.31 -10.45
N LYS A 84 18.27 17.55 -10.52
CA LYS A 84 19.51 17.97 -11.21
C LYS A 84 19.49 17.78 -12.73
N PHE A 85 18.92 16.66 -13.20
CA PHE A 85 19.02 16.21 -14.59
C PHE A 85 17.64 16.12 -15.30
N GLY A 86 16.56 16.50 -14.62
CA GLY A 86 15.21 16.40 -15.15
C GLY A 86 14.74 14.95 -15.29
N ILE A 87 13.69 14.76 -16.09
CA ILE A 87 13.04 13.47 -16.35
C ILE A 87 14.01 12.40 -16.92
N ILE A 88 15.10 12.82 -17.55
CA ILE A 88 16.11 11.91 -18.11
C ILE A 88 16.72 11.02 -17.04
N ALA A 89 16.90 11.51 -15.82
CA ALA A 89 17.39 10.68 -14.71
C ALA A 89 16.44 9.49 -14.41
N ALA A 90 15.14 9.74 -14.45
CA ALA A 90 14.14 8.68 -14.29
C ALA A 90 14.14 7.70 -15.47
N VAL A 91 14.21 8.21 -16.71
CA VAL A 91 14.24 7.37 -17.93
C VAL A 91 15.43 6.41 -17.91
N VAL A 92 16.60 6.87 -17.49
CA VAL A 92 17.80 6.00 -17.37
C VAL A 92 17.53 4.88 -16.36
N ARG A 93 17.00 5.18 -15.17
CA ARG A 93 16.71 4.15 -14.16
C ARG A 93 15.66 3.13 -14.59
N LEU A 94 14.62 3.59 -15.28
CA LEU A 94 13.58 2.70 -15.85
C LEU A 94 14.19 1.83 -16.96
N GLY A 95 15.03 2.41 -17.84
CA GLY A 95 15.73 1.70 -18.90
C GLY A 95 16.65 0.60 -18.36
N ASP A 96 17.43 0.88 -17.31
CA ASP A 96 18.29 -0.11 -16.67
C ASP A 96 17.48 -1.34 -16.19
N LYS A 97 16.33 -1.10 -15.58
CA LYS A 97 15.46 -2.19 -15.09
C LYS A 97 14.80 -2.97 -16.23
N MET A 98 14.41 -2.30 -17.31
CA MET A 98 13.89 -2.96 -18.52
C MET A 98 14.93 -3.84 -19.17
N ASN A 99 16.13 -3.33 -19.43
CA ASN A 99 17.25 -4.10 -19.99
C ASN A 99 17.58 -5.34 -19.14
N ARG A 100 17.48 -5.20 -17.82
CA ARG A 100 17.67 -6.32 -16.89
C ARG A 100 16.56 -7.36 -17.01
N ILE A 101 15.29 -6.96 -17.10
CA ILE A 101 14.16 -7.88 -17.30
C ILE A 101 14.37 -8.66 -18.60
N GLU A 102 14.71 -8.00 -19.69
CA GLU A 102 14.98 -8.64 -20.99
C GLU A 102 16.12 -9.68 -20.87
N SER A 103 17.19 -9.35 -20.15
CA SER A 103 18.27 -10.28 -19.87
C SER A 103 17.82 -11.49 -19.06
N LEU A 104 17.02 -11.29 -18.01
CA LEU A 104 16.54 -12.35 -17.10
C LEU A 104 15.50 -13.26 -17.75
N VAL A 105 14.77 -12.80 -18.75
CA VAL A 105 13.85 -13.64 -19.55
C VAL A 105 14.63 -14.68 -20.39
N THR A 106 15.81 -14.30 -20.86
CA THR A 106 16.64 -15.16 -21.74
C THR A 106 17.70 -15.94 -20.98
N LYS A 107 18.09 -15.50 -19.76
CA LYS A 107 19.16 -16.11 -18.96
C LYS A 107 18.69 -16.35 -17.54
N LYS A 108 19.08 -17.50 -16.95
CA LYS A 108 18.82 -17.78 -15.55
C LYS A 108 19.67 -16.84 -14.66
N ALA A 109 19.05 -16.21 -13.67
CA ALA A 109 19.75 -15.35 -12.71
C ALA A 109 20.76 -16.19 -11.90
N GLU A 110 22.01 -15.75 -11.84
CA GLU A 110 23.05 -16.36 -11.01
C GLU A 110 23.05 -15.79 -9.57
N VAL A 111 22.59 -14.54 -9.41
CA VAL A 111 22.50 -13.86 -8.12
C VAL A 111 21.10 -14.05 -7.53
N LYS A 112 21.01 -14.67 -6.35
CA LYS A 112 19.75 -15.08 -5.73
C LYS A 112 18.79 -13.93 -5.40
N GLU A 113 19.31 -12.75 -5.07
CA GLU A 113 18.51 -11.58 -4.67
C GLU A 113 18.12 -10.67 -5.84
N GLU A 114 18.33 -11.14 -7.06
CA GLU A 114 18.13 -10.36 -8.28
C GLU A 114 17.18 -11.06 -9.26
N SER A 115 16.08 -11.61 -8.73
CA SER A 115 15.07 -12.29 -9.52
C SER A 115 14.33 -11.32 -10.46
N ILE A 116 13.68 -11.87 -11.49
CA ILE A 116 12.77 -11.08 -12.35
C ILE A 116 11.67 -10.39 -11.54
N LYS A 117 11.19 -11.02 -10.47
CA LYS A 117 10.20 -10.44 -9.55
C LYS A 117 10.75 -9.19 -8.85
N ASP A 118 11.95 -9.27 -8.31
CA ASP A 118 12.58 -8.13 -7.62
C ASP A 118 12.85 -6.99 -8.57
N THR A 119 13.29 -7.30 -9.80
CA THR A 119 13.51 -6.30 -10.85
C THR A 119 12.21 -5.63 -11.28
N LEU A 120 11.09 -6.36 -11.37
CA LEU A 120 9.77 -5.80 -11.65
C LEU A 120 9.27 -4.89 -10.51
N LEU A 121 9.49 -5.25 -9.25
CA LEU A 121 9.16 -4.41 -8.10
C LEU A 121 10.01 -3.13 -8.06
N ASP A 122 11.29 -3.22 -8.40
CA ASP A 122 12.16 -2.06 -8.53
C ASP A 122 11.71 -1.14 -9.67
N LEU A 123 11.36 -1.70 -10.84
CA LEU A 123 10.82 -0.94 -11.97
C LEU A 123 9.56 -0.17 -11.57
N ALA A 124 8.61 -0.86 -10.90
CA ALA A 124 7.38 -0.25 -10.42
C ALA A 124 7.65 0.87 -9.39
N ASN A 125 8.59 0.66 -8.46
CA ASN A 125 8.99 1.70 -7.51
C ASN A 125 9.57 2.93 -8.22
N TYR A 126 10.48 2.77 -9.20
CA TYR A 126 10.99 3.91 -9.96
C TYR A 126 9.91 4.63 -10.76
N ALA A 127 8.95 3.91 -11.33
CA ALA A 127 7.80 4.52 -12.01
C ALA A 127 6.95 5.37 -11.04
N ILE A 128 6.63 4.84 -9.86
CA ILE A 128 5.88 5.57 -8.82
C ILE A 128 6.67 6.81 -8.35
N MET A 129 7.96 6.65 -8.05
CA MET A 129 8.83 7.76 -7.63
C MET A 129 8.91 8.84 -8.70
N THR A 130 8.90 8.46 -9.98
CA THR A 130 8.86 9.42 -11.11
C THR A 130 7.56 10.22 -11.11
N VAL A 131 6.42 9.55 -10.91
CA VAL A 131 5.11 10.24 -10.80
C VAL A 131 5.09 11.17 -9.58
N MET A 132 5.63 10.73 -8.44
CA MET A 132 5.74 11.57 -7.23
C MET A 132 6.55 12.84 -7.51
N TRP A 133 7.68 12.72 -8.20
CA TRP A 133 8.52 13.85 -8.59
C TRP A 133 7.81 14.78 -9.59
N LEU A 134 7.14 14.23 -10.62
CA LEU A 134 6.37 15.01 -11.60
C LEU A 134 5.24 15.81 -10.95
N ASN A 135 4.57 15.25 -9.94
CA ASN A 135 3.52 15.94 -9.21
C ASN A 135 4.01 17.17 -8.41
N GLN A 136 5.31 17.26 -8.15
CA GLN A 136 5.94 18.39 -7.46
C GLN A 136 6.41 19.49 -8.43
N GLN A 137 6.43 19.19 -9.74
CA GLN A 137 6.86 20.17 -10.74
C GLN A 137 5.76 21.22 -10.98
N PRO A 138 6.12 22.46 -11.33
CA PRO A 138 5.15 23.45 -11.77
C PRO A 138 4.34 22.88 -12.96
N LYS A 139 3.03 23.05 -12.94
CA LYS A 139 2.21 22.68 -14.10
C LYS A 139 2.59 23.62 -15.24
N GLU A 140 3.04 23.06 -16.36
CA GLU A 140 3.14 23.83 -17.60
C GLU A 140 1.71 24.24 -17.99
N GLU A 141 1.48 25.55 -18.08
CA GLU A 141 0.23 26.13 -18.60
C GLU A 141 0.17 26.03 -20.10
#